data_17fec195a23c3cf80596aa80254cc13a
#
_entry.id   17fec195a23c3cf80596aa80254cc13a
#
_cell.length_a   1.000
_cell.length_b   1.000
_cell.length_c   1.000
_cell.angle_alpha   90.00
_cell.angle_beta   90.00
_cell.angle_gamma   90.00
#
_symmetry.space_group_name_H-M   'P 1'
#
loop_
_entity.id
_entity.type
_entity.pdbx_description
1 polymer ?
#
loop_
_entity_poly.entity_id
_entity_poly.type
_entity_poly.pdbx_seq_one_letter_code
_entity_poly.pdbx_strand_id
1 'polypeptide(L)'
;MTARVFGQHEGRDVLEVTIRSGEAEAAIITFGAVVRDLHVGARGGRQRVVNGLTTLEDYVRYSPHFGAIAGRYANRINGGRFPLDGETVELPRNQEGKHYLHGGGNGLGKQVWQLSAFGDDFAVLTHVSPDGEAGHPGTLSTTCVYRLVGNTLRVELSATTDKATPVNLCHHSYFNLDGSETILDHTMEIAADFYTPVDPDLIPTGEIRHVEGTPFDFRAARRIHMEKSGGERFWYDNNWVLRRDRLEPSGFDHLPLAHAVTFASPKNGLAMQVWTTEPGLQFYDGFKTNLTVPGLDGVPYGPNSGLCLEPQHFPDSPNRPHFPGVILRPGAVYRQVTEYRFG
;
A
#
# COMPACT_ATOMS: atom_id res chain seq x y z
N MET A 1 -26.24 5.22 8.15
CA MET A 1 -25.37 4.20 7.52
C MET A 1 -25.45 2.88 8.29
N THR A 2 -25.33 1.74 7.60
CA THR A 2 -25.28 0.41 8.25
C THR A 2 -24.09 -0.34 7.71
N ALA A 3 -23.34 -0.98 8.61
CA ALA A 3 -22.42 -2.02 8.21
C ALA A 3 -23.21 -3.29 7.88
N ARG A 4 -22.79 -4.04 6.87
CA ARG A 4 -23.39 -5.33 6.50
C ARG A 4 -22.38 -6.45 6.62
N VAL A 5 -22.84 -7.66 6.87
CA VAL A 5 -21.98 -8.84 6.82
C VAL A 5 -21.62 -9.11 5.36
N PHE A 6 -20.30 -9.11 5.06
CA PHE A 6 -19.74 -9.44 3.76
C PHE A 6 -19.41 -10.94 3.64
N GLY A 7 -19.11 -11.59 4.76
CA GLY A 7 -18.84 -13.02 4.86
C GLY A 7 -18.32 -13.40 6.25
N GLN A 8 -17.81 -14.61 6.39
CA GLN A 8 -17.18 -15.09 7.63
C GLN A 8 -15.80 -15.66 7.35
N HIS A 9 -14.84 -15.35 8.22
CA HIS A 9 -13.49 -15.87 8.19
C HIS A 9 -13.07 -16.33 9.60
N GLU A 10 -12.66 -17.59 9.74
CA GLU A 10 -12.25 -18.20 11.02
C GLU A 10 -13.27 -17.99 12.17
N GLY A 11 -14.56 -18.13 11.84
CA GLY A 11 -15.65 -17.96 12.80
C GLY A 11 -15.99 -16.51 13.18
N ARG A 12 -15.37 -15.53 12.54
CA ARG A 12 -15.61 -14.09 12.74
C ARG A 12 -16.34 -13.49 11.55
N ASP A 13 -17.31 -12.65 11.82
CA ASP A 13 -18.00 -11.88 10.77
C ASP A 13 -17.02 -10.84 10.18
N VAL A 14 -16.92 -10.83 8.86
CA VAL A 14 -16.30 -9.76 8.08
C VAL A 14 -17.38 -8.80 7.67
N LEU A 15 -17.25 -7.56 8.12
CA LEU A 15 -18.20 -6.49 7.82
C LEU A 15 -17.73 -5.67 6.63
N GLU A 16 -18.70 -5.16 5.86
CA GLU A 16 -18.46 -4.12 4.85
C GLU A 16 -19.18 -2.83 5.29
N VAL A 17 -18.46 -1.72 5.19
CA VAL A 17 -19.01 -0.37 5.38
C VAL A 17 -18.70 0.46 4.13
N THR A 18 -19.68 1.29 3.71
CA THR A 18 -19.50 2.23 2.60
C THR A 18 -19.46 3.65 3.13
N ILE A 19 -18.41 4.39 2.80
CA ILE A 19 -18.25 5.82 3.11
C ILE A 19 -18.37 6.65 1.85
N ARG A 20 -18.84 7.91 1.97
CA ARG A 20 -19.12 8.80 0.84
C ARG A 20 -18.75 10.25 1.15
N SER A 21 -18.28 10.96 0.12
CA SER A 21 -18.11 12.41 0.17
C SER A 21 -18.23 12.98 -1.25
N GLY A 22 -19.24 13.81 -1.49
CA GLY A 22 -19.55 14.27 -2.84
C GLY A 22 -19.83 13.09 -3.79
N GLU A 23 -19.07 13.01 -4.89
CA GLU A 23 -19.16 11.90 -5.85
C GLU A 23 -18.29 10.70 -5.48
N ALA A 24 -17.38 10.86 -4.52
CA ALA A 24 -16.52 9.76 -4.08
C ALA A 24 -17.26 8.79 -3.16
N GLU A 25 -17.00 7.49 -3.35
CA GLU A 25 -17.54 6.39 -2.56
C GLU A 25 -16.50 5.29 -2.42
N ALA A 26 -16.26 4.83 -1.19
CA ALA A 26 -15.39 3.69 -0.91
C ALA A 26 -16.15 2.61 -0.14
N ALA A 27 -16.03 1.35 -0.57
CA ALA A 27 -16.46 0.18 0.16
C ALA A 27 -15.25 -0.44 0.87
N ILE A 28 -15.33 -0.59 2.19
CA ILE A 28 -14.25 -1.05 3.05
C ILE A 28 -14.72 -2.33 3.76
N ILE A 29 -13.91 -3.40 3.72
CA ILE A 29 -14.19 -4.62 4.46
C ILE A 29 -13.21 -4.78 5.64
N THR A 30 -13.68 -5.39 6.72
CA THR A 30 -12.87 -5.58 7.93
C THR A 30 -11.79 -6.66 7.77
N PHE A 31 -11.84 -7.53 6.76
CA PHE A 31 -10.73 -8.42 6.42
C PHE A 31 -9.59 -7.60 5.81
N GLY A 32 -8.43 -7.59 6.45
CA GLY A 32 -7.25 -6.86 6.01
C GLY A 32 -7.40 -5.33 6.02
N ALA A 33 -8.47 -4.78 6.62
CA ALA A 33 -8.86 -3.37 6.47
C ALA A 33 -8.89 -2.93 5.00
N VAL A 34 -9.41 -3.77 4.11
CA VAL A 34 -9.33 -3.61 2.65
C VAL A 34 -10.25 -2.52 2.14
N VAL A 35 -9.73 -1.59 1.35
CA VAL A 35 -10.54 -0.79 0.42
C VAL A 35 -10.89 -1.69 -0.77
N ARG A 36 -12.09 -2.25 -0.74
CA ARG A 36 -12.57 -3.22 -1.72
C ARG A 36 -12.95 -2.59 -3.05
N ASP A 37 -13.57 -1.43 -2.98
CA ASP A 37 -14.01 -0.65 -4.14
C ASP A 37 -13.81 0.84 -3.86
N LEU A 38 -13.46 1.61 -4.86
CA LEU A 38 -13.33 3.06 -4.78
C LEU A 38 -13.80 3.68 -6.09
N HIS A 39 -14.84 4.50 -5.99
CA HIS A 39 -15.32 5.37 -7.06
C HIS A 39 -15.00 6.81 -6.74
N VAL A 40 -14.63 7.57 -7.74
CA VAL A 40 -14.34 9.00 -7.64
C VAL A 40 -15.07 9.77 -8.72
N GLY A 41 -15.29 11.07 -8.50
CA GLY A 41 -15.83 11.97 -9.54
C GLY A 41 -14.82 12.13 -10.67
N ALA A 42 -15.28 12.00 -11.92
CA ALA A 42 -14.50 12.16 -13.13
C ALA A 42 -15.33 12.86 -14.22
N ARG A 43 -14.71 13.26 -15.32
CA ARG A 43 -15.47 13.81 -16.47
C ARG A 43 -16.46 12.76 -16.98
N GLY A 44 -17.74 13.11 -16.97
CA GLY A 44 -18.81 12.22 -17.43
C GLY A 44 -19.43 11.33 -16.35
N GLY A 45 -19.05 11.49 -15.07
CA GLY A 45 -19.67 10.79 -13.95
C GLY A 45 -18.65 10.14 -13.02
N ARG A 46 -19.07 9.08 -12.34
CA ARG A 46 -18.21 8.37 -11.38
C ARG A 46 -17.36 7.31 -12.10
N GLN A 47 -16.08 7.23 -11.73
CA GLN A 47 -15.11 6.26 -12.24
C GLN A 47 -14.62 5.35 -11.12
N ARG A 48 -14.68 4.02 -11.29
CA ARG A 48 -13.96 3.08 -10.43
C ARG A 48 -12.47 3.21 -10.69
N VAL A 49 -11.65 3.25 -9.63
CA VAL A 49 -10.22 3.52 -9.73
C VAL A 49 -9.34 2.48 -9.05
N VAL A 50 -9.93 1.41 -8.49
CA VAL A 50 -9.19 0.31 -7.86
C VAL A 50 -9.66 -1.05 -8.36
N ASN A 51 -8.76 -2.02 -8.38
CA ASN A 51 -9.08 -3.42 -8.56
C ASN A 51 -9.55 -4.01 -7.23
N GLY A 52 -10.60 -4.83 -7.26
CA GLY A 52 -11.15 -5.51 -6.09
C GLY A 52 -11.90 -6.78 -6.47
N LEU A 53 -12.26 -7.58 -5.48
CA LEU A 53 -12.91 -8.87 -5.66
C LEU A 53 -14.36 -8.86 -5.15
N THR A 54 -15.16 -9.80 -5.64
CA THR A 54 -16.60 -9.81 -5.37
C THR A 54 -16.97 -10.54 -4.09
N THR A 55 -16.18 -11.53 -3.67
CA THR A 55 -16.45 -12.36 -2.50
C THR A 55 -15.31 -12.36 -1.49
N LEU A 56 -15.59 -12.64 -0.23
CA LEU A 56 -14.59 -12.80 0.80
C LEU A 56 -13.67 -14.02 0.51
N GLU A 57 -14.25 -15.10 -0.01
CA GLU A 57 -13.48 -16.30 -0.36
C GLU A 57 -12.38 -15.99 -1.38
N ASP A 58 -12.70 -15.15 -2.38
CA ASP A 58 -11.71 -14.73 -3.38
C ASP A 58 -10.62 -13.87 -2.75
N TYR A 59 -10.94 -12.99 -1.80
CA TYR A 59 -9.93 -12.23 -1.05
C TYR A 59 -8.99 -13.14 -0.24
N VAL A 60 -9.52 -14.15 0.42
CA VAL A 60 -8.73 -15.10 1.22
C VAL A 60 -7.80 -15.93 0.34
N ARG A 61 -8.30 -16.42 -0.81
CA ARG A 61 -7.58 -17.39 -1.65
C ARG A 61 -6.69 -16.78 -2.71
N TYR A 62 -7.12 -15.67 -3.32
CA TYR A 62 -6.52 -15.18 -4.56
C TYR A 62 -5.98 -13.76 -4.48
N SER A 63 -6.37 -12.97 -3.46
CA SER A 63 -5.93 -11.57 -3.39
C SER A 63 -4.43 -11.44 -3.19
N PRO A 64 -3.70 -10.80 -4.11
CA PRO A 64 -2.32 -10.39 -3.91
C PRO A 64 -2.24 -9.08 -3.09
N HIS A 65 -2.97 -8.98 -1.97
CA HIS A 65 -3.11 -7.80 -1.10
C HIS A 65 -4.00 -6.66 -1.66
N PHE A 66 -4.93 -6.90 -2.59
CA PHE A 66 -5.81 -5.85 -3.13
C PHE A 66 -6.45 -5.01 -2.03
N GLY A 67 -6.07 -3.72 -1.96
CA GLY A 67 -6.62 -2.74 -1.04
C GLY A 67 -6.30 -2.95 0.46
N ALA A 68 -5.51 -3.95 0.81
CA ALA A 68 -5.23 -4.31 2.20
C ALA A 68 -4.24 -3.36 2.88
N ILE A 69 -4.24 -3.33 4.21
CA ILE A 69 -3.16 -2.77 5.01
C ILE A 69 -2.10 -3.86 5.24
N ALA A 70 -1.00 -3.77 4.51
CA ALA A 70 0.15 -4.66 4.71
C ALA A 70 0.92 -4.27 5.97
N GLY A 71 1.34 -5.25 6.76
CA GLY A 71 2.07 -5.07 8.03
C GLY A 71 2.13 -6.39 8.83
N ARG A 72 2.85 -6.45 10.00
CA ARG A 72 3.49 -5.29 10.70
C ARG A 72 4.58 -4.60 9.88
N TYR A 73 5.31 -5.35 9.05
CA TYR A 73 6.32 -4.79 8.15
C TYR A 73 5.90 -5.06 6.70
N ALA A 74 5.53 -4.00 6.00
CA ALA A 74 5.23 -4.02 4.59
C ALA A 74 6.51 -4.21 3.78
N ASN A 75 6.38 -4.82 2.58
CA ASN A 75 7.48 -5.20 1.74
C ASN A 75 8.40 -6.25 2.39
N ARG A 76 9.68 -6.33 2.03
CA ARG A 76 10.59 -7.44 2.33
C ARG A 76 11.51 -7.18 3.51
N ILE A 77 11.84 -8.28 4.23
CA ILE A 77 12.99 -8.35 5.15
C ILE A 77 13.86 -9.52 4.68
N ASN A 78 15.12 -9.22 4.39
CA ASN A 78 16.09 -10.17 3.85
C ASN A 78 16.29 -11.38 4.78
N GLY A 79 16.18 -12.59 4.22
CA GLY A 79 16.34 -13.83 4.94
C GLY A 79 15.31 -14.05 6.07
N GLY A 80 14.26 -13.20 6.17
CA GLY A 80 13.29 -13.24 7.27
C GLY A 80 13.95 -13.03 8.63
N ARG A 81 14.98 -12.20 8.74
CA ARG A 81 15.69 -11.94 10.01
C ARG A 81 16.25 -10.52 10.06
N PHE A 82 16.39 -10.00 11.28
CA PHE A 82 16.98 -8.69 11.52
C PHE A 82 17.56 -8.57 12.94
N PRO A 83 18.55 -7.70 13.16
CA PRO A 83 19.07 -7.42 14.50
C PRO A 83 18.12 -6.48 15.25
N LEU A 84 17.89 -6.78 16.53
CA LEU A 84 17.14 -5.93 17.46
C LEU A 84 17.74 -6.01 18.86
N ASP A 85 18.23 -4.89 19.39
CA ASP A 85 18.77 -4.77 20.75
C ASP A 85 19.84 -5.83 21.11
N GLY A 86 20.68 -6.21 20.15
CA GLY A 86 21.78 -7.17 20.32
C GLY A 86 21.42 -8.63 20.03
N GLU A 87 20.16 -8.93 19.78
CA GLU A 87 19.68 -10.25 19.41
C GLU A 87 19.28 -10.31 17.93
N THR A 88 19.17 -11.50 17.36
CA THR A 88 18.62 -11.71 16.01
C THR A 88 17.18 -12.21 16.14
N VAL A 89 16.24 -11.46 15.55
CA VAL A 89 14.83 -11.86 15.45
C VAL A 89 14.64 -12.63 14.15
N GLU A 90 14.01 -13.81 14.23
CA GLU A 90 13.66 -14.65 13.07
C GLU A 90 12.16 -14.53 12.77
N LEU A 91 11.85 -14.31 11.48
CA LEU A 91 10.50 -14.20 10.94
C LEU A 91 10.19 -15.33 9.95
N PRO A 92 8.92 -15.65 9.69
CA PRO A 92 8.54 -16.59 8.65
C PRO A 92 9.05 -16.17 7.28
N ARG A 93 9.55 -17.12 6.49
CA ARG A 93 10.02 -16.92 5.12
C ARG A 93 8.92 -17.31 4.15
N ASN A 94 7.93 -16.45 4.00
CA ASN A 94 6.74 -16.72 3.20
C ASN A 94 6.92 -16.45 1.68
N GLN A 95 7.99 -15.75 1.29
CA GLN A 95 8.35 -15.57 -0.11
C GLN A 95 9.37 -16.64 -0.53
N GLU A 96 8.91 -17.67 -1.24
CA GLU A 96 9.72 -18.77 -1.80
C GLU A 96 10.60 -19.50 -0.78
N GLY A 97 10.23 -19.45 0.52
CA GLY A 97 11.05 -20.00 1.60
C GLY A 97 12.32 -19.22 1.91
N LYS A 98 12.55 -18.06 1.24
CA LYS A 98 13.79 -17.27 1.35
C LYS A 98 13.62 -16.03 2.23
N HIS A 99 12.61 -15.23 1.99
CA HIS A 99 12.43 -13.90 2.59
C HIS A 99 11.07 -13.75 3.26
N TYR A 100 10.98 -12.80 4.18
CA TYR A 100 9.71 -12.33 4.71
C TYR A 100 9.12 -11.29 3.76
N LEU A 101 7.80 -11.31 3.58
CA LEU A 101 7.06 -10.37 2.76
C LEU A 101 5.69 -10.07 3.38
N HIS A 102 5.33 -8.78 3.48
CA HIS A 102 4.00 -8.24 3.82
C HIS A 102 3.30 -8.89 5.03
N GLY A 103 4.01 -9.15 6.10
CA GLY A 103 3.42 -9.72 7.33
C GLY A 103 3.61 -11.23 7.50
N GLY A 104 4.41 -11.89 6.61
CA GLY A 104 4.80 -13.28 6.82
C GLY A 104 3.70 -14.32 6.59
N GLY A 105 2.73 -14.06 5.73
CA GLY A 105 1.66 -14.98 5.37
C GLY A 105 0.38 -14.84 6.21
N ASN A 106 0.48 -14.47 7.47
CA ASN A 106 -0.66 -14.18 8.36
C ASN A 106 -0.57 -12.77 8.99
N GLY A 107 -0.05 -11.81 8.21
CA GLY A 107 0.07 -10.43 8.64
C GLY A 107 -1.25 -9.67 8.66
N LEU A 108 -1.17 -8.39 9.00
CA LEU A 108 -2.33 -7.50 9.20
C LEU A 108 -3.31 -7.49 8.01
N GLY A 109 -2.81 -7.62 6.79
CA GLY A 109 -3.61 -7.69 5.57
C GLY A 109 -4.41 -8.99 5.38
N LYS A 110 -4.24 -9.97 6.27
CA LYS A 110 -4.98 -11.24 6.28
C LYS A 110 -5.80 -11.46 7.57
N GLN A 111 -5.84 -10.45 8.45
CA GLN A 111 -6.58 -10.51 9.70
C GLN A 111 -7.96 -9.87 9.56
N VAL A 112 -8.91 -10.32 10.39
CA VAL A 112 -10.20 -9.62 10.53
C VAL A 112 -10.02 -8.51 11.57
N TRP A 113 -10.12 -7.25 11.13
CA TRP A 113 -10.06 -6.08 11.98
C TRP A 113 -11.41 -5.81 12.62
N GLN A 114 -11.41 -5.11 13.74
CA GLN A 114 -12.62 -4.60 14.37
C GLN A 114 -13.01 -3.26 13.72
N LEU A 115 -14.27 -3.14 13.28
CA LEU A 115 -14.85 -1.85 12.92
C LEU A 115 -15.23 -1.11 14.21
N SER A 116 -14.39 -0.17 14.62
CA SER A 116 -14.50 0.51 15.93
C SER A 116 -15.41 1.72 15.87
N ALA A 117 -15.44 2.42 14.74
CA ALA A 117 -16.35 3.53 14.48
C ALA A 117 -16.54 3.73 12.97
N PHE A 118 -17.66 4.30 12.56
CA PHE A 118 -17.86 4.74 11.18
C PHE A 118 -18.93 5.82 11.09
N GLY A 119 -18.86 6.63 10.05
CA GLY A 119 -19.80 7.69 9.72
C GLY A 119 -20.03 7.76 8.21
N ASP A 120 -20.59 8.84 7.75
CA ASP A 120 -20.90 9.02 6.34
C ASP A 120 -19.63 9.08 5.49
N ASP A 121 -18.55 9.69 6.00
CA ASP A 121 -17.31 9.97 5.30
C ASP A 121 -16.08 9.27 5.87
N PHE A 122 -16.22 8.45 6.93
CA PHE A 122 -15.08 7.78 7.58
C PHE A 122 -15.40 6.38 8.09
N ALA A 123 -14.33 5.58 8.22
CA ALA A 123 -14.33 4.30 8.92
C ALA A 123 -13.05 4.17 9.75
N VAL A 124 -13.18 3.70 10.99
CA VAL A 124 -12.07 3.42 11.92
C VAL A 124 -12.02 1.92 12.16
N LEU A 125 -10.90 1.32 11.78
CA LEU A 125 -10.63 -0.09 11.99
C LEU A 125 -9.46 -0.24 12.97
N THR A 126 -9.57 -1.19 13.90
CA THR A 126 -8.52 -1.48 14.87
C THR A 126 -8.17 -2.96 14.85
N HIS A 127 -6.91 -3.25 15.12
CA HIS A 127 -6.43 -4.62 15.25
C HIS A 127 -5.32 -4.69 16.31
N VAL A 128 -5.34 -5.76 17.10
CA VAL A 128 -4.27 -6.07 18.06
C VAL A 128 -3.55 -7.33 17.56
N SER A 129 -2.30 -7.17 17.18
CA SER A 129 -1.40 -8.25 16.79
C SER A 129 -0.62 -8.68 18.04
N PRO A 130 -0.81 -9.89 18.58
CA PRO A 130 -0.22 -10.32 19.84
C PRO A 130 1.30 -10.50 19.76
N ASP A 131 1.98 -10.48 20.91
CA ASP A 131 3.41 -10.78 21.02
C ASP A 131 3.75 -12.13 20.38
N GLY A 132 4.76 -12.13 19.50
CA GLY A 132 5.18 -13.32 18.76
C GLY A 132 4.39 -13.61 17.47
N GLU A 133 3.34 -12.86 17.14
CA GLU A 133 2.63 -13.06 15.87
C GLU A 133 3.56 -12.83 14.69
N ALA A 134 3.59 -13.80 13.76
CA ALA A 134 4.52 -13.85 12.63
C ALA A 134 5.99 -13.60 13.04
N GLY A 135 6.40 -14.01 14.25
CA GLY A 135 7.75 -13.89 14.79
C GLY A 135 8.11 -12.50 15.33
N HIS A 136 7.24 -11.51 15.22
CA HIS A 136 7.51 -10.15 15.69
C HIS A 136 7.38 -10.03 17.21
N PRO A 137 8.36 -9.39 17.91
CA PRO A 137 8.27 -9.14 19.34
C PRO A 137 7.23 -8.06 19.67
N GLY A 138 6.63 -8.17 20.83
CA GLY A 138 5.69 -7.24 21.41
C GLY A 138 4.28 -7.32 20.84
N THR A 139 3.33 -6.85 21.64
CA THR A 139 1.94 -6.63 21.22
C THR A 139 1.86 -5.33 20.44
N LEU A 140 1.32 -5.36 19.24
CA LEU A 140 1.11 -4.17 18.41
C LEU A 140 -0.38 -3.84 18.33
N SER A 141 -0.77 -2.69 18.89
CA SER A 141 -2.12 -2.13 18.73
C SER A 141 -2.13 -1.16 17.55
N THR A 142 -2.91 -1.48 16.52
CA THR A 142 -2.93 -0.73 15.25
C THR A 142 -4.31 -0.12 15.00
N THR A 143 -4.33 1.10 14.50
CA THR A 143 -5.55 1.80 14.04
C THR A 143 -5.36 2.24 12.60
N CYS A 144 -6.35 1.98 11.77
CA CYS A 144 -6.49 2.49 10.41
C CYS A 144 -7.75 3.34 10.32
N VAL A 145 -7.61 4.59 9.87
CA VAL A 145 -8.73 5.48 9.59
C VAL A 145 -8.77 5.77 8.09
N TYR A 146 -9.86 5.39 7.48
CA TYR A 146 -10.20 5.83 6.13
C TYR A 146 -11.16 7.01 6.19
N ARG A 147 -10.87 8.05 5.43
CA ARG A 147 -11.74 9.22 5.30
C ARG A 147 -11.82 9.67 3.86
N LEU A 148 -13.04 9.98 3.41
CA LEU A 148 -13.26 10.68 2.14
C LEU A 148 -13.48 12.17 2.42
N VAL A 149 -12.77 13.04 1.69
CA VAL A 149 -12.96 14.50 1.72
C VAL A 149 -13.05 14.98 0.28
N GLY A 150 -14.26 15.28 -0.17
CA GLY A 150 -14.49 15.52 -1.60
C GLY A 150 -14.02 14.31 -2.42
N ASN A 151 -13.13 14.54 -3.37
CA ASN A 151 -12.55 13.53 -4.26
C ASN A 151 -11.19 12.97 -3.74
N THR A 152 -10.97 12.99 -2.42
CA THR A 152 -9.73 12.54 -1.79
C THR A 152 -10.00 11.36 -0.85
N LEU A 153 -9.30 10.25 -1.04
CA LEU A 153 -9.19 9.19 -0.05
C LEU A 153 -7.98 9.46 0.84
N ARG A 154 -8.22 9.71 2.13
CA ARG A 154 -7.20 9.86 3.15
C ARG A 154 -7.12 8.59 3.99
N VAL A 155 -5.90 8.09 4.17
CA VAL A 155 -5.55 6.92 4.97
C VAL A 155 -4.63 7.37 6.10
N GLU A 156 -5.06 7.16 7.35
CA GLU A 156 -4.25 7.43 8.54
C GLU A 156 -3.96 6.10 9.25
N LEU A 157 -2.69 5.81 9.46
CA LEU A 157 -2.25 4.62 10.16
C LEU A 157 -1.51 5.03 11.43
N SER A 158 -1.85 4.40 12.54
CA SER A 158 -1.13 4.59 13.80
C SER A 158 -0.97 3.27 14.54
N ALA A 159 0.11 3.16 15.31
CA ALA A 159 0.34 1.99 16.14
C ALA A 159 1.12 2.32 17.42
N THR A 160 0.91 1.51 18.46
CA THR A 160 1.68 1.47 19.69
C THR A 160 2.09 0.06 20.03
N THR A 161 3.15 -0.10 20.80
CA THR A 161 3.70 -1.41 21.19
C THR A 161 4.12 -1.45 22.64
N ASP A 162 4.15 -2.65 23.23
CA ASP A 162 4.68 -2.91 24.59
C ASP A 162 6.15 -3.39 24.58
N LYS A 163 6.71 -3.75 23.40
CA LYS A 163 8.14 -4.08 23.22
C LYS A 163 8.66 -3.45 21.94
N ALA A 164 9.99 -3.30 21.83
CA ALA A 164 10.62 -2.86 20.59
C ALA A 164 10.26 -3.81 19.44
N THR A 165 9.80 -3.27 18.30
CA THR A 165 9.39 -4.06 17.12
C THR A 165 9.50 -3.20 15.86
N PRO A 166 9.85 -3.76 14.70
CA PRO A 166 9.80 -3.01 13.45
C PRO A 166 8.35 -2.80 13.01
N VAL A 167 8.02 -1.56 12.61
CA VAL A 167 6.73 -1.20 12.07
C VAL A 167 6.91 -0.44 10.76
N ASN A 168 6.29 -0.92 9.72
CA ASN A 168 6.20 -0.29 8.42
C ASN A 168 4.87 -0.72 7.80
N LEU A 169 3.86 0.14 7.87
CA LEU A 169 2.53 -0.18 7.36
C LEU A 169 2.35 0.46 5.98
N CYS A 170 1.60 -0.18 5.08
CA CYS A 170 1.21 0.48 3.84
C CYS A 170 -0.20 0.06 3.38
N HIS A 171 -0.88 0.98 2.69
CA HIS A 171 -2.10 0.71 1.96
C HIS A 171 -1.75 0.19 0.56
N HIS A 172 -2.33 -0.94 0.17
CA HIS A 172 -1.91 -1.71 -1.00
C HIS A 172 -3.00 -1.82 -2.07
N SER A 173 -3.67 -0.71 -2.41
CA SER A 173 -4.62 -0.70 -3.54
C SER A 173 -3.90 -0.80 -4.87
N TYR A 174 -4.53 -1.51 -5.79
CA TYR A 174 -4.13 -1.58 -7.20
C TYR A 174 -4.97 -0.59 -7.98
N PHE A 175 -4.36 0.51 -8.42
CA PHE A 175 -5.04 1.60 -9.10
C PHE A 175 -5.07 1.43 -10.61
N ASN A 176 -6.23 1.74 -11.21
CA ASN A 176 -6.45 1.89 -12.64
C ASN A 176 -7.47 3.00 -12.85
N LEU A 177 -7.08 4.11 -13.46
CA LEU A 177 -7.88 5.33 -13.47
C LEU A 177 -8.97 5.38 -14.55
N ASP A 178 -9.01 4.42 -15.46
CA ASP A 178 -9.93 4.49 -16.61
C ASP A 178 -10.60 3.16 -16.98
N GLY A 179 -10.36 2.11 -16.18
CA GLY A 179 -10.89 0.77 -16.45
C GLY A 179 -10.35 0.11 -17.71
N SER A 180 -9.22 0.58 -18.25
CA SER A 180 -8.53 -0.11 -19.34
C SER A 180 -8.02 -1.47 -18.88
N GLU A 181 -7.82 -2.39 -19.81
CA GLU A 181 -7.27 -3.72 -19.53
C GLU A 181 -5.92 -3.63 -18.82
N THR A 182 -5.10 -2.63 -19.16
CA THR A 182 -3.80 -2.40 -18.55
C THR A 182 -3.56 -0.91 -18.25
N ILE A 183 -2.67 -0.64 -17.25
CA ILE A 183 -2.24 0.72 -16.89
C ILE A 183 -1.02 1.19 -17.70
N LEU A 184 -0.58 0.45 -18.68
CA LEU A 184 0.69 0.71 -19.37
C LEU A 184 0.71 2.02 -20.16
N ASP A 185 -0.45 2.50 -20.61
CA ASP A 185 -0.59 3.79 -21.31
C ASP A 185 -0.75 4.99 -20.37
N HIS A 186 -1.00 4.75 -19.09
CA HIS A 186 -1.03 5.83 -18.11
C HIS A 186 0.34 6.49 -18.00
N THR A 187 0.33 7.75 -17.56
CA THR A 187 1.55 8.53 -17.31
C THR A 187 1.80 8.65 -15.81
N MET A 188 3.07 8.73 -15.45
CA MET A 188 3.50 8.89 -14.08
C MET A 188 4.65 9.87 -13.97
N GLU A 189 4.60 10.71 -12.92
CA GLU A 189 5.68 11.56 -12.44
C GLU A 189 5.90 11.26 -10.96
N ILE A 190 7.15 10.98 -10.55
CA ILE A 190 7.52 10.67 -9.15
C ILE A 190 8.46 11.76 -8.65
N ALA A 191 8.12 12.37 -7.51
CA ALA A 191 8.92 13.39 -6.86
C ALA A 191 10.14 12.79 -6.14
N ALA A 192 11.09 12.21 -6.90
CA ALA A 192 12.27 11.55 -6.37
C ALA A 192 13.46 11.66 -7.31
N ASP A 193 14.64 11.98 -6.76
CA ASP A 193 15.90 11.97 -7.50
C ASP A 193 16.68 10.67 -7.32
N PHE A 194 16.27 9.83 -6.35
CA PHE A 194 16.97 8.59 -6.01
C PHE A 194 15.99 7.43 -5.84
N TYR A 195 16.51 6.22 -6.01
CA TYR A 195 15.82 4.96 -5.74
C TYR A 195 16.74 3.99 -5.03
N THR A 196 16.20 2.93 -4.44
CA THR A 196 16.98 1.84 -3.84
C THR A 196 17.07 0.68 -4.84
N PRO A 197 18.24 0.40 -5.44
CA PRO A 197 18.42 -0.76 -6.29
C PRO A 197 18.19 -2.06 -5.53
N VAL A 198 17.67 -3.06 -6.25
CA VAL A 198 17.38 -4.39 -5.70
C VAL A 198 18.19 -5.47 -6.42
N ASP A 199 18.41 -6.57 -5.72
CA ASP A 199 18.96 -7.80 -6.28
C ASP A 199 17.87 -8.63 -7.03
N PRO A 200 18.19 -9.78 -7.63
CA PRO A 200 17.20 -10.62 -8.32
C PRO A 200 16.06 -11.14 -7.44
N ASP A 201 16.24 -11.22 -6.12
CA ASP A 201 15.20 -11.58 -5.15
C ASP A 201 14.39 -10.36 -4.68
N LEU A 202 14.62 -9.17 -5.28
CA LEU A 202 13.98 -7.89 -4.96
C LEU A 202 14.31 -7.35 -3.55
N ILE A 203 15.47 -7.71 -3.01
CA ILE A 203 16.00 -7.18 -1.76
C ILE A 203 16.88 -5.97 -2.07
N PRO A 204 16.71 -4.81 -1.38
CA PRO A 204 17.58 -3.67 -1.55
C PRO A 204 19.05 -4.02 -1.33
N THR A 205 19.93 -3.63 -2.27
CA THR A 205 21.38 -3.84 -2.16
C THR A 205 22.00 -3.03 -1.02
N GLY A 206 21.29 -2.01 -0.55
CA GLY A 206 21.78 -1.00 0.41
C GLY A 206 22.22 0.29 -0.27
N GLU A 207 22.39 0.29 -1.58
CA GLU A 207 22.68 1.52 -2.32
C GLU A 207 21.47 2.45 -2.40
N ILE A 208 21.73 3.75 -2.44
CA ILE A 208 20.78 4.79 -2.85
C ILE A 208 21.37 5.40 -4.13
N ARG A 209 20.70 5.20 -5.26
CA ARG A 209 21.23 5.53 -6.59
C ARG A 209 20.38 6.58 -7.27
N HIS A 210 21.02 7.51 -7.98
CA HIS A 210 20.34 8.55 -8.76
C HIS A 210 19.52 7.94 -9.90
N VAL A 211 18.32 8.48 -10.15
CA VAL A 211 17.41 7.96 -11.20
C VAL A 211 17.82 8.39 -12.60
N GLU A 212 18.57 9.49 -12.74
CA GLU A 212 18.94 10.09 -14.02
C GLU A 212 19.66 9.10 -14.94
N GLY A 213 19.20 9.05 -16.20
CA GLY A 213 19.75 8.13 -17.20
C GLY A 213 19.38 6.66 -16.99
N THR A 214 18.47 6.36 -16.09
CA THR A 214 17.98 5.00 -15.80
C THR A 214 16.51 4.83 -16.19
N PRO A 215 16.02 3.58 -16.30
CA PRO A 215 14.60 3.30 -16.45
C PRO A 215 13.71 3.82 -15.29
N PHE A 216 14.31 4.16 -14.15
CA PHE A 216 13.61 4.64 -12.97
C PHE A 216 13.42 6.16 -12.95
N ASP A 217 13.86 6.89 -14.00
CA ASP A 217 13.70 8.34 -14.09
C ASP A 217 12.26 8.72 -14.46
N PHE A 218 11.45 9.02 -13.43
CA PHE A 218 10.11 9.57 -13.52
C PHE A 218 10.02 11.02 -13.00
N ARG A 219 11.13 11.76 -13.00
CA ARG A 219 11.15 13.18 -12.57
C ARG A 219 10.32 14.09 -13.48
N ALA A 220 10.04 13.66 -14.70
CA ALA A 220 9.07 14.26 -15.60
C ALA A 220 8.01 13.22 -15.99
N ALA A 221 6.78 13.68 -16.19
CA ALA A 221 5.68 12.80 -16.56
C ALA A 221 5.99 12.01 -17.85
N ARG A 222 5.89 10.69 -17.77
CA ARG A 222 6.07 9.79 -18.91
C ARG A 222 5.18 8.56 -18.81
N ARG A 223 4.97 7.86 -19.92
CA ARG A 223 4.25 6.58 -19.94
C ARG A 223 4.95 5.56 -19.05
N ILE A 224 4.13 4.70 -18.41
CA ILE A 224 4.62 3.57 -17.62
C ILE A 224 5.27 2.53 -18.53
N HIS A 225 4.66 2.27 -19.69
CA HIS A 225 5.23 1.33 -20.66
C HIS A 225 6.62 1.77 -21.09
N MET A 226 7.57 0.85 -20.95
CA MET A 226 8.95 1.01 -21.40
C MET A 226 9.48 -0.33 -21.92
N GLU A 227 10.22 -0.29 -23.03
CA GLU A 227 10.91 -1.46 -23.58
C GLU A 227 12.40 -1.43 -23.24
N LYS A 228 12.95 -2.59 -22.97
CA LYS A 228 14.40 -2.80 -22.90
C LYS A 228 15.00 -2.81 -24.31
N SER A 229 16.31 -2.67 -24.45
CA SER A 229 17.01 -2.71 -25.73
C SER A 229 16.80 -3.99 -26.54
N GLY A 230 16.25 -5.05 -25.96
CA GLY A 230 15.89 -6.32 -26.64
C GLY A 230 14.42 -6.44 -27.01
N GLY A 231 13.59 -5.39 -26.84
CA GLY A 231 12.15 -5.43 -27.12
C GLY A 231 11.31 -6.06 -26.01
N GLU A 232 11.94 -6.57 -24.94
CA GLU A 232 11.20 -7.00 -23.76
C GLU A 232 10.68 -5.81 -22.97
N ARG A 233 9.48 -5.92 -22.41
CA ARG A 233 8.93 -4.90 -21.53
C ARG A 233 9.77 -4.79 -20.23
N PHE A 234 10.07 -3.56 -19.83
CA PHE A 234 10.61 -3.26 -18.50
C PHE A 234 9.45 -3.31 -17.47
N TRP A 235 9.68 -3.87 -16.29
CA TRP A 235 8.72 -3.93 -15.19
C TRP A 235 9.28 -3.24 -13.95
N TYR A 236 8.39 -2.75 -13.10
CA TYR A 236 8.73 -1.98 -11.91
C TYR A 236 8.24 -2.68 -10.64
N ASP A 237 9.13 -2.86 -9.69
CA ASP A 237 8.87 -3.28 -8.31
C ASP A 237 10.02 -2.73 -7.44
N ASN A 238 10.06 -1.40 -7.30
CA ASN A 238 11.17 -0.70 -6.67
C ASN A 238 10.66 0.38 -5.72
N ASN A 239 11.53 0.80 -4.80
CA ASN A 239 11.28 1.92 -3.90
C ASN A 239 12.04 3.17 -4.36
N TRP A 240 11.33 4.30 -4.44
CA TRP A 240 11.86 5.65 -4.67
C TRP A 240 12.04 6.39 -3.37
N VAL A 241 13.14 7.14 -3.24
CA VAL A 241 13.43 8.04 -2.12
C VAL A 241 12.79 9.38 -2.39
N LEU A 242 11.71 9.69 -1.67
CA LEU A 242 10.88 10.85 -1.94
C LEU A 242 11.59 12.16 -1.59
N ARG A 243 11.46 13.16 -2.45
CA ARG A 243 11.80 14.55 -2.14
C ARG A 243 10.81 15.11 -1.13
N ARG A 244 11.29 16.07 -0.33
CA ARG A 244 10.46 16.80 0.63
C ARG A 244 10.53 18.31 0.37
N ASP A 245 10.48 18.69 -0.90
CA ASP A 245 10.58 20.07 -1.40
C ASP A 245 9.21 20.75 -1.55
N ARG A 246 8.13 19.96 -1.66
CA ARG A 246 6.75 20.44 -1.70
C ARG A 246 5.96 19.82 -0.55
N LEU A 247 5.67 20.62 0.47
CA LEU A 247 5.08 20.17 1.72
C LEU A 247 3.75 20.86 2.02
N GLU A 248 2.81 20.13 2.61
CA GLU A 248 1.53 20.62 3.12
C GLU A 248 1.27 20.09 4.53
N PRO A 249 0.45 20.79 5.36
CA PRO A 249 0.06 20.28 6.69
C PRO A 249 -0.71 18.95 6.59
N SER A 250 -0.34 17.99 7.43
CA SER A 250 -1.06 16.70 7.52
C SER A 250 -2.17 16.68 8.57
N GLY A 251 -2.25 17.72 9.40
CA GLY A 251 -3.02 17.71 10.64
C GLY A 251 -2.22 17.21 11.87
N PHE A 252 -0.96 16.81 11.66
CA PHE A 252 0.00 16.46 12.71
C PHE A 252 1.24 17.36 12.57
N ASP A 253 1.50 18.24 13.51
CA ASP A 253 2.47 19.36 13.39
C ASP A 253 3.89 18.95 12.93
N HIS A 254 4.32 17.74 13.28
CA HIS A 254 5.67 17.22 12.97
C HIS A 254 5.73 16.26 11.80
N LEU A 255 4.60 16.02 11.10
CA LEU A 255 4.50 15.09 9.99
C LEU A 255 3.85 15.76 8.76
N PRO A 256 4.54 16.69 8.09
CA PRO A 256 3.97 17.30 6.88
C PRO A 256 3.86 16.27 5.74
N LEU A 257 2.78 16.40 4.96
CA LEU A 257 2.60 15.65 3.72
C LEU A 257 3.56 16.18 2.66
N ALA A 258 4.29 15.28 2.01
CA ALA A 258 5.06 15.60 0.81
C ALA A 258 4.33 15.08 -0.43
N HIS A 259 4.38 15.84 -1.52
CA HIS A 259 3.96 15.33 -2.83
C HIS A 259 4.88 14.19 -3.25
N ALA A 260 4.31 13.04 -3.59
CA ALA A 260 5.04 11.85 -3.97
C ALA A 260 4.91 11.51 -5.47
N VAL A 261 3.67 11.51 -5.98
CA VAL A 261 3.37 11.04 -7.34
C VAL A 261 2.25 11.86 -7.95
N THR A 262 2.33 12.08 -9.27
CA THR A 262 1.19 12.35 -10.12
C THR A 262 1.04 11.20 -11.12
N PHE A 263 -0.10 10.50 -11.08
CA PHE A 263 -0.47 9.39 -11.94
C PHE A 263 -1.72 9.76 -12.71
N ALA A 264 -1.71 9.62 -14.04
CA ALA A 264 -2.82 10.12 -14.87
C ALA A 264 -3.14 9.18 -16.04
N SER A 265 -4.43 9.10 -16.37
CA SER A 265 -4.91 8.42 -17.57
C SER A 265 -5.04 9.40 -18.74
N PRO A 266 -4.40 9.14 -19.88
CA PRO A 266 -4.62 9.94 -21.09
C PRO A 266 -6.00 9.71 -21.73
N LYS A 267 -6.68 8.60 -21.39
CA LYS A 267 -7.96 8.20 -22.00
C LYS A 267 -9.14 9.05 -21.52
N ASN A 268 -9.24 9.29 -20.22
CA ASN A 268 -10.33 10.05 -19.60
C ASN A 268 -9.89 11.37 -18.96
N GLY A 269 -8.57 11.60 -18.86
CA GLY A 269 -7.97 12.79 -18.27
C GLY A 269 -7.99 12.80 -16.73
N LEU A 270 -8.44 11.71 -16.08
CA LEU A 270 -8.41 11.62 -14.63
C LEU A 270 -6.97 11.49 -14.15
N ALA A 271 -6.62 12.30 -13.16
CA ALA A 271 -5.33 12.23 -12.48
C ALA A 271 -5.51 11.89 -10.99
N MET A 272 -4.51 11.23 -10.43
CA MET A 272 -4.39 10.98 -9.00
C MET A 272 -3.05 11.53 -8.51
N GLN A 273 -3.07 12.39 -7.50
CA GLN A 273 -1.87 12.79 -6.76
C GLN A 273 -1.79 12.01 -5.46
N VAL A 274 -0.59 11.51 -5.15
CA VAL A 274 -0.29 10.88 -3.86
C VAL A 274 0.52 11.85 -3.02
N TRP A 275 0.03 12.13 -1.81
CA TRP A 275 0.69 12.94 -0.80
C TRP A 275 0.88 12.11 0.45
N THR A 276 2.08 12.14 1.06
CA THR A 276 2.38 11.25 2.19
C THR A 276 3.38 11.83 3.18
N THR A 277 3.33 11.33 4.41
CA THR A 277 4.34 11.59 5.44
C THR A 277 5.57 10.69 5.29
N GLU A 278 5.50 9.63 4.48
CA GLU A 278 6.52 8.61 4.36
C GLU A 278 7.76 9.06 3.59
N PRO A 279 8.94 8.49 3.88
CA PRO A 279 10.20 8.84 3.21
C PRO A 279 10.37 8.18 1.85
N GLY A 280 9.62 7.11 1.58
CA GLY A 280 9.73 6.31 0.37
C GLY A 280 8.39 5.99 -0.25
N LEU A 281 8.47 5.57 -1.50
CA LEU A 281 7.34 5.09 -2.29
C LEU A 281 7.74 3.82 -3.03
N GLN A 282 7.12 2.70 -2.72
CA GLN A 282 7.19 1.53 -3.59
C GLN A 282 6.21 1.70 -4.75
N PHE A 283 6.71 1.55 -5.97
CA PHE A 283 5.90 1.44 -7.17
C PHE A 283 6.02 0.02 -7.73
N TYR A 284 4.89 -0.68 -7.78
CA TYR A 284 4.72 -1.98 -8.40
C TYR A 284 3.72 -1.89 -9.55
N ASP A 285 4.13 -2.25 -10.77
CA ASP A 285 3.30 -2.09 -11.97
C ASP A 285 2.32 -3.24 -12.23
N GLY A 286 2.16 -4.16 -11.28
CA GLY A 286 1.21 -5.25 -11.36
C GLY A 286 1.57 -6.37 -12.33
N PHE A 287 2.82 -6.47 -12.80
CA PHE A 287 3.23 -7.41 -13.83
C PHE A 287 3.02 -8.90 -13.49
N LYS A 288 2.93 -9.26 -12.21
CA LYS A 288 2.64 -10.63 -11.75
C LYS A 288 1.16 -10.88 -11.48
N THR A 289 0.30 -9.88 -11.62
CA THR A 289 -1.14 -10.08 -11.44
C THR A 289 -1.66 -11.06 -12.48
N ASN A 290 -2.28 -12.13 -12.03
CA ASN A 290 -2.85 -13.16 -12.91
C ASN A 290 -3.94 -13.92 -12.15
N LEU A 291 -5.12 -13.31 -12.04
CA LEU A 291 -6.24 -13.91 -11.33
C LEU A 291 -7.10 -14.76 -12.26
N THR A 292 -7.56 -15.89 -11.74
CA THR A 292 -8.48 -16.80 -12.44
C THR A 292 -9.93 -16.57 -12.04
N VAL A 293 -10.17 -15.72 -11.04
CA VAL A 293 -11.50 -15.34 -10.57
C VAL A 293 -11.87 -13.95 -11.06
N PRO A 294 -13.15 -13.66 -11.27
CA PRO A 294 -13.58 -12.35 -11.75
C PRO A 294 -13.35 -11.25 -10.70
N GLY A 295 -12.88 -10.10 -11.17
CA GLY A 295 -12.87 -8.86 -10.40
C GLY A 295 -14.25 -8.20 -10.32
N LEU A 296 -14.31 -6.97 -9.79
CA LEU A 296 -15.55 -6.22 -9.61
C LEU A 296 -16.31 -5.95 -10.93
N ASP A 297 -15.59 -5.90 -12.05
CA ASP A 297 -16.18 -5.67 -13.38
C ASP A 297 -16.56 -6.98 -14.10
N GLY A 298 -16.49 -8.11 -13.41
CA GLY A 298 -16.87 -9.41 -13.93
C GLY A 298 -15.81 -10.08 -14.82
N VAL A 299 -14.64 -9.47 -14.98
CA VAL A 299 -13.50 -10.03 -15.72
C VAL A 299 -12.32 -10.31 -14.80
N PRO A 300 -11.51 -11.35 -15.06
CA PRO A 300 -10.27 -11.58 -14.30
C PRO A 300 -9.25 -10.45 -14.51
N TYR A 301 -8.51 -10.10 -13.45
CA TYR A 301 -7.41 -9.15 -13.56
C TYR A 301 -6.14 -9.85 -14.04
N GLY A 302 -5.66 -9.44 -15.20
CA GLY A 302 -4.40 -9.91 -15.80
C GLY A 302 -3.19 -9.06 -15.41
N PRO A 303 -2.01 -9.36 -16.00
CA PRO A 303 -0.81 -8.56 -15.79
C PRO A 303 -1.03 -7.07 -16.11
N ASN A 304 -0.56 -6.20 -15.22
CA ASN A 304 -0.67 -4.75 -15.37
C ASN A 304 -2.12 -4.18 -15.39
N SER A 305 -3.11 -4.95 -14.94
CA SER A 305 -4.49 -4.45 -14.82
C SER A 305 -4.65 -3.32 -13.80
N GLY A 306 -3.70 -3.17 -12.89
CA GLY A 306 -3.59 -2.10 -11.90
C GLY A 306 -2.17 -2.00 -11.38
N LEU A 307 -1.80 -0.85 -10.81
CA LEU A 307 -0.51 -0.61 -10.19
C LEU A 307 -0.65 -0.26 -8.71
N CYS A 308 0.37 -0.53 -7.92
CA CYS A 308 0.45 -0.13 -6.52
C CYS A 308 1.38 1.06 -6.34
N LEU A 309 0.92 2.03 -5.55
CA LEU A 309 1.69 3.14 -5.05
C LEU A 309 1.62 3.07 -3.53
N GLU A 310 2.71 2.60 -2.93
CA GLU A 310 2.78 2.22 -1.52
C GLU A 310 3.73 3.16 -0.78
N PRO A 311 3.26 4.31 -0.27
CA PRO A 311 4.07 5.13 0.63
C PRO A 311 4.43 4.33 1.87
N GLN A 312 5.74 4.25 2.16
CA GLN A 312 6.27 3.42 3.24
C GLN A 312 7.72 3.81 3.57
N HIS A 313 8.26 3.24 4.64
CA HIS A 313 9.71 3.19 4.85
C HIS A 313 10.35 2.23 3.85
N PHE A 314 11.67 2.34 3.67
CA PHE A 314 12.35 1.54 2.65
C PHE A 314 12.31 0.04 2.99
N PRO A 315 12.14 -0.85 2.00
CA PRO A 315 12.23 -2.28 2.24
C PRO A 315 13.56 -2.66 2.88
N ASP A 316 13.57 -3.70 3.72
CA ASP A 316 14.75 -4.21 4.45
C ASP A 316 15.43 -3.20 5.40
N SER A 317 14.74 -2.10 5.78
CA SER A 317 15.31 -1.09 6.70
C SER A 317 15.84 -1.68 8.03
N PRO A 318 15.23 -2.71 8.65
CA PRO A 318 15.80 -3.29 9.88
C PRO A 318 17.23 -3.82 9.71
N ASN A 319 17.62 -4.21 8.50
CA ASN A 319 18.97 -4.69 8.14
C ASN A 319 19.88 -3.60 7.56
N ARG A 320 19.40 -2.37 7.42
CA ARG A 320 20.09 -1.27 6.74
C ARG A 320 20.21 -0.05 7.66
N PRO A 321 21.23 0.05 8.51
CA PRO A 321 21.33 1.12 9.54
C PRO A 321 21.30 2.55 8.99
N HIS A 322 21.63 2.75 7.71
CA HIS A 322 21.59 4.05 7.04
C HIS A 322 20.25 4.36 6.35
N PHE A 323 19.32 3.43 6.33
CA PHE A 323 17.94 3.68 5.91
C PHE A 323 17.14 4.32 7.05
N PRO A 324 16.00 4.98 6.76
CA PRO A 324 15.12 5.51 7.79
C PRO A 324 14.74 4.45 8.83
N GLY A 325 14.84 4.83 10.12
CA GLY A 325 14.58 3.91 11.25
C GLY A 325 13.12 3.46 11.31
N VAL A 326 12.90 2.19 11.61
CA VAL A 326 11.57 1.55 11.61
C VAL A 326 11.22 0.88 12.94
N ILE A 327 12.09 0.98 13.95
CA ILE A 327 11.86 0.33 15.24
C ILE A 327 10.96 1.22 16.10
N LEU A 328 9.73 0.76 16.31
CA LEU A 328 8.82 1.36 17.30
C LEU A 328 9.16 0.83 18.69
N ARG A 329 9.25 1.73 19.67
CA ARG A 329 9.54 1.41 21.06
C ARG A 329 8.36 1.75 21.97
N PRO A 330 8.22 1.09 23.15
CA PRO A 330 7.21 1.45 24.13
C PRO A 330 7.23 2.94 24.46
N GLY A 331 6.04 3.55 24.55
CA GLY A 331 5.87 4.98 24.80
C GLY A 331 5.91 5.86 23.55
N ALA A 332 6.40 5.35 22.41
CA ALA A 332 6.31 6.03 21.11
C ALA A 332 5.03 5.64 20.36
N VAL A 333 4.62 6.50 19.42
CA VAL A 333 3.47 6.26 18.54
C VAL A 333 3.95 6.32 17.09
N TYR A 334 3.77 5.22 16.36
CA TYR A 334 3.89 5.22 14.90
C TYR A 334 2.72 5.99 14.30
N ARG A 335 3.01 6.85 13.33
CA ARG A 335 1.98 7.60 12.59
C ARG A 335 2.38 7.75 11.14
N GLN A 336 1.43 7.50 10.26
CA GLN A 336 1.53 7.68 8.82
C GLN A 336 0.24 8.28 8.30
N VAL A 337 0.36 9.20 7.36
CA VAL A 337 -0.78 9.76 6.61
C VAL A 337 -0.47 9.68 5.13
N THR A 338 -1.42 9.19 4.36
CA THR A 338 -1.38 9.21 2.90
C THR A 338 -2.71 9.71 2.36
N GLU A 339 -2.65 10.61 1.37
CA GLU A 339 -3.81 11.10 0.63
C GLU A 339 -3.68 10.74 -0.84
N TYR A 340 -4.74 10.14 -1.38
CA TYR A 340 -4.94 9.90 -2.81
C TYR A 340 -5.98 10.91 -3.29
N ARG A 341 -5.52 11.94 -3.99
CA ARG A 341 -6.33 13.08 -4.45
C ARG A 341 -6.62 12.95 -5.93
N PHE A 342 -7.89 12.87 -6.29
CA PHE A 342 -8.35 12.67 -7.67
C PHE A 342 -8.92 13.96 -8.27
N GLY A 343 -8.59 14.26 -9.57
CA GLY A 343 -9.08 15.44 -10.27
C GLY A 343 -8.79 15.46 -11.77
#